data_5811e7d55f0d04f1c267b7ca6eb21d9e
#
_entry.id   5811e7d55f0d04f1c267b7ca6eb21d9e
#
_cell.length_a   1.000
_cell.length_b   1.000
_cell.length_c   1.000
_cell.angle_alpha   90.00
_cell.angle_beta   90.00
_cell.angle_gamma   90.00
#
_symmetry.space_group_name_H-M   'P 1'
#
loop_
_entity.id
_entity.type
_entity.pdbx_description
1 polymer ?
#
loop_
_entity_poly.entity_id
_entity_poly.type
_entity_poly.pdbx_seq_one_letter_code
_entity_poly.pdbx_strand_id
1 'polypeptide(L)'
;MPTSGNNSATAKPAQPDLFALLGLAPSFDIDLAALERAFFEKSKELHPDRFANAPAAERVAALTKSRALNDAYQTLKKPVSRAEYLLACQGVVIADNERIDPALGAAFLMEILELREELAEARAAGKLDVVAEKQAAMKARRKGVLASLPGLFAQSDLAAIKNQLIVLRYLDRYLEECDAALDEE
;
A
#
# COMPACT_ATOMS: atom_id res chain seq x y z
N MET A 1 12.14 50.17 -11.36
CA MET A 1 11.74 49.41 -10.14
C MET A 1 11.20 48.06 -10.60
N PRO A 2 11.96 46.97 -10.53
CA PRO A 2 11.40 45.62 -10.77
C PRO A 2 10.88 45.07 -9.46
N THR A 3 9.61 44.70 -9.44
CA THR A 3 8.93 44.05 -8.32
C THR A 3 9.38 42.60 -8.25
N SER A 4 10.08 42.26 -7.18
CA SER A 4 10.41 40.88 -6.82
C SER A 4 9.15 40.10 -6.53
N GLY A 5 8.76 39.22 -7.44
CA GLY A 5 7.77 38.19 -7.21
C GLY A 5 8.33 37.14 -6.23
N ASN A 6 7.84 37.15 -5.01
CA ASN A 6 8.14 36.17 -3.99
C ASN A 6 7.38 34.89 -4.34
N ASN A 7 8.05 33.96 -5.02
CA ASN A 7 7.52 32.63 -5.31
C ASN A 7 7.73 31.76 -4.05
N SER A 8 6.86 31.96 -3.06
CA SER A 8 6.75 31.03 -1.92
C SER A 8 6.14 29.71 -2.41
N ALA A 9 6.97 28.85 -2.97
CA ALA A 9 6.62 27.44 -3.12
C ALA A 9 6.32 26.92 -1.70
N THR A 10 5.05 26.71 -1.41
CA THR A 10 4.60 25.98 -0.21
C THR A 10 5.22 24.60 -0.24
N ALA A 11 6.32 24.44 0.48
CA ALA A 11 6.95 23.15 0.68
C ALA A 11 5.91 22.24 1.34
N LYS A 12 5.43 21.24 0.58
CA LYS A 12 4.63 20.14 1.09
C LYS A 12 5.39 19.55 2.29
N PRO A 13 4.75 19.30 3.44
CA PRO A 13 5.44 18.71 4.56
C PRO A 13 6.18 17.45 4.09
N ALA A 14 7.49 17.41 4.30
CA ALA A 14 8.31 16.28 3.92
C ALA A 14 7.75 15.04 4.61
N GLN A 15 7.32 14.04 3.83
CA GLN A 15 6.91 12.75 4.39
C GLN A 15 8.10 12.16 5.15
N PRO A 16 7.87 11.53 6.31
CA PRO A 16 8.95 10.88 7.03
C PRO A 16 9.61 9.83 6.14
N ASP A 17 10.93 9.83 6.09
CA ASP A 17 11.66 8.83 5.32
C ASP A 17 11.63 7.48 6.07
N LEU A 18 10.67 6.63 5.66
CA LEU A 18 10.42 5.34 6.28
C LEU A 18 11.60 4.38 6.08
N PHE A 19 12.30 4.47 4.95
CA PHE A 19 13.49 3.66 4.69
C PHE A 19 14.66 4.09 5.61
N ALA A 20 14.89 5.40 5.74
CA ALA A 20 15.92 5.92 6.64
C ALA A 20 15.67 5.54 8.09
N LEU A 21 14.40 5.54 8.56
CA LEU A 21 14.04 5.07 9.90
C LEU A 21 14.50 3.63 10.16
N LEU A 22 14.49 2.78 9.14
CA LEU A 22 14.93 1.38 9.22
C LEU A 22 16.37 1.17 8.77
N GLY A 23 17.04 2.22 8.27
CA GLY A 23 18.42 2.14 7.79
C GLY A 23 18.56 1.38 6.48
N LEU A 24 17.51 1.43 5.63
CA LEU A 24 17.46 0.77 4.34
C LEU A 24 17.52 1.79 3.19
N ALA A 25 18.01 1.37 2.05
CA ALA A 25 17.93 2.18 0.83
C ALA A 25 16.50 2.12 0.24
N PRO A 26 15.97 3.25 -0.28
CA PRO A 26 14.65 3.28 -0.92
C PRO A 26 14.61 2.36 -2.13
N SER A 27 13.72 1.36 -2.11
CA SER A 27 13.49 0.42 -3.21
C SER A 27 12.09 -0.17 -3.09
N PHE A 28 11.48 -0.49 -4.23
CA PHE A 28 10.27 -1.32 -4.22
C PHE A 28 10.63 -2.78 -3.96
N ASP A 29 11.68 -3.27 -4.59
CA ASP A 29 12.19 -4.64 -4.37
C ASP A 29 13.13 -4.65 -3.16
N ILE A 30 12.61 -5.08 -2.01
CA ILE A 30 13.35 -5.14 -0.75
C ILE A 30 13.48 -6.57 -0.25
N ASP A 31 14.58 -6.88 0.40
CA ASP A 31 14.71 -8.09 1.20
C ASP A 31 13.88 -7.97 2.49
N LEU A 32 12.76 -8.71 2.55
CA LEU A 32 11.88 -8.71 3.72
C LEU A 32 12.56 -9.23 4.99
N ALA A 33 13.53 -10.14 4.85
CA ALA A 33 14.29 -10.62 5.99
C ALA A 33 15.25 -9.54 6.52
N ALA A 34 15.84 -8.74 5.63
CA ALA A 34 16.64 -7.58 6.03
C ALA A 34 15.78 -6.50 6.69
N LEU A 35 14.59 -6.23 6.15
CA LEU A 35 13.61 -5.31 6.75
C LEU A 35 13.24 -5.75 8.18
N GLU A 36 12.96 -7.03 8.37
CA GLU A 36 12.57 -7.59 9.67
C GLU A 36 13.73 -7.51 10.68
N ARG A 37 14.95 -7.88 10.27
CA ARG A 37 16.15 -7.75 11.11
C ARG A 37 16.36 -6.30 11.56
N ALA A 38 16.31 -5.35 10.62
CA ALA A 38 16.47 -3.92 10.91
C ALA A 38 15.41 -3.41 11.89
N PHE A 39 14.16 -3.83 11.72
CA PHE A 39 13.07 -3.50 12.64
C PHE A 39 13.34 -4.05 14.05
N PHE A 40 13.71 -5.32 14.18
CA PHE A 40 13.99 -5.93 15.50
C PHE A 40 15.14 -5.25 16.22
N GLU A 41 16.25 -4.96 15.53
CA GLU A 41 17.39 -4.28 16.17
C GLU A 41 17.01 -2.89 16.69
N LYS A 42 16.35 -2.09 15.86
CA LYS A 42 15.90 -0.74 16.27
C LYS A 42 14.80 -0.77 17.35
N SER A 43 13.92 -1.77 17.32
CA SER A 43 12.90 -1.94 18.37
C SER A 43 13.49 -2.23 19.72
N LYS A 44 14.58 -3.00 19.79
CA LYS A 44 15.32 -3.25 21.06
C LYS A 44 15.88 -1.94 21.65
N GLU A 45 16.37 -1.03 20.79
CA GLU A 45 16.92 0.26 21.22
C GLU A 45 15.84 1.19 21.79
N LEU A 46 14.62 1.11 21.26
CA LEU A 46 13.48 1.96 21.62
C LEU A 46 12.50 1.30 22.60
N HIS A 47 12.86 0.12 23.15
CA HIS A 47 11.96 -0.62 24.04
C HIS A 47 11.61 0.20 25.29
N PRO A 48 10.33 0.29 25.70
CA PRO A 48 9.90 1.09 26.84
C PRO A 48 10.66 0.82 28.15
N ASP A 49 11.04 -0.43 28.40
CA ASP A 49 11.77 -0.82 29.60
C ASP A 49 13.13 -0.12 29.74
N ARG A 50 13.78 0.24 28.63
CA ARG A 50 15.05 0.98 28.66
C ARG A 50 14.88 2.42 29.15
N PHE A 51 13.67 2.95 29.06
CA PHE A 51 13.32 4.31 29.45
C PHE A 51 12.45 4.37 30.70
N ALA A 52 12.27 3.26 31.42
CA ALA A 52 11.40 3.17 32.60
C ALA A 52 11.77 4.21 33.66
N ASN A 53 13.08 4.44 33.87
CA ASN A 53 13.64 5.39 34.83
C ASN A 53 14.04 6.75 34.23
N ALA A 54 13.77 6.97 32.93
CA ALA A 54 14.10 8.21 32.24
C ALA A 54 13.07 9.32 32.57
N PRO A 55 13.45 10.61 32.41
CA PRO A 55 12.52 11.72 32.49
C PRO A 55 11.30 11.56 31.58
N ALA A 56 10.15 12.14 31.97
CA ALA A 56 8.90 11.99 31.22
C ALA A 56 9.03 12.39 29.75
N ALA A 57 9.78 13.44 29.43
CA ALA A 57 10.04 13.89 28.07
C ALA A 57 10.76 12.84 27.22
N GLU A 58 11.76 12.15 27.79
CA GLU A 58 12.50 11.10 27.11
C GLU A 58 11.65 9.87 26.86
N ARG A 59 10.79 9.49 27.82
CA ARG A 59 9.83 8.39 27.66
C ARG A 59 8.85 8.66 26.53
N VAL A 60 8.31 9.89 26.46
CA VAL A 60 7.40 10.31 25.38
C VAL A 60 8.12 10.29 24.02
N ALA A 61 9.35 10.79 23.96
CA ALA A 61 10.14 10.77 22.74
C ALA A 61 10.45 9.33 22.26
N ALA A 62 10.81 8.43 23.19
CA ALA A 62 11.03 7.01 22.87
C ALA A 62 9.77 6.33 22.34
N LEU A 63 8.61 6.57 22.97
CA LEU A 63 7.32 6.04 22.53
C LEU A 63 6.94 6.55 21.13
N THR A 64 7.16 7.83 20.85
CA THR A 64 6.89 8.43 19.53
C THR A 64 7.76 7.81 18.45
N LYS A 65 9.08 7.64 18.74
CA LYS A 65 10.01 6.97 17.81
C LYS A 65 9.65 5.50 17.60
N SER A 66 9.26 4.79 18.65
CA SER A 66 8.83 3.39 18.57
C SER A 66 7.58 3.23 17.69
N ARG A 67 6.59 4.14 17.80
CA ARG A 67 5.41 4.15 16.92
C ARG A 67 5.80 4.42 15.46
N ALA A 68 6.60 5.45 15.22
CA ALA A 68 7.06 5.77 13.86
C ALA A 68 7.83 4.61 13.22
N LEU A 69 8.66 3.90 13.99
CA LEU A 69 9.38 2.71 13.54
C LEU A 69 8.42 1.56 13.17
N ASN A 70 7.40 1.33 14.01
CA ASN A 70 6.40 0.31 13.75
C ASN A 70 5.58 0.64 12.51
N ASP A 71 5.13 1.88 12.34
CA ASP A 71 4.39 2.35 11.18
C ASP A 71 5.22 2.22 9.90
N ALA A 72 6.50 2.56 9.95
CA ALA A 72 7.44 2.37 8.85
C ALA A 72 7.56 0.90 8.44
N TYR A 73 7.75 0.00 9.42
CA TYR A 73 7.82 -1.44 9.17
C TYR A 73 6.53 -1.97 8.54
N GLN A 74 5.37 -1.64 9.09
CA GLN A 74 4.06 -2.10 8.57
C GLN A 74 3.81 -1.59 7.16
N THR A 75 4.20 -0.36 6.84
CA THR A 75 4.07 0.22 5.51
C THR A 75 5.01 -0.47 4.51
N LEU A 76 6.28 -0.61 4.87
CA LEU A 76 7.28 -1.18 3.95
C LEU A 76 7.15 -2.70 3.79
N LYS A 77 6.63 -3.42 4.77
CA LYS A 77 6.39 -4.87 4.69
C LYS A 77 5.36 -5.22 3.63
N LYS A 78 4.32 -4.42 3.48
CA LYS A 78 3.21 -4.67 2.54
C LYS A 78 3.54 -4.10 1.16
N PRO A 79 3.54 -4.89 0.07
CA PRO A 79 3.94 -4.42 -1.25
C PRO A 79 3.06 -3.28 -1.78
N VAL A 80 1.75 -3.29 -1.55
CA VAL A 80 0.83 -2.22 -1.98
C VAL A 80 1.14 -0.92 -1.23
N SER A 81 1.19 -0.97 0.11
CA SER A 81 1.48 0.21 0.93
C SER A 81 2.88 0.78 0.65
N ARG A 82 3.87 -0.10 0.40
CA ARG A 82 5.22 0.31 -0.02
C ARG A 82 5.21 1.02 -1.37
N ALA A 83 4.46 0.51 -2.35
CA ALA A 83 4.31 1.13 -3.66
C ALA A 83 3.63 2.50 -3.56
N GLU A 84 2.54 2.62 -2.80
CA GLU A 84 1.83 3.88 -2.56
C GLU A 84 2.75 4.91 -1.88
N TYR A 85 3.54 4.48 -0.88
CA TYR A 85 4.51 5.34 -0.21
C TYR A 85 5.59 5.84 -1.19
N LEU A 86 6.16 4.95 -2.01
CA LEU A 86 7.18 5.34 -3.01
C LEU A 86 6.62 6.30 -4.06
N LEU A 87 5.38 6.10 -4.54
CA LEU A 87 4.70 7.05 -5.41
C LEU A 87 4.52 8.41 -4.73
N ALA A 88 4.08 8.41 -3.48
CA ALA A 88 3.88 9.65 -2.71
C ALA A 88 5.19 10.41 -2.51
N CYS A 89 6.34 9.73 -2.35
CA CYS A 89 7.67 10.34 -2.34
C CYS A 89 7.99 11.04 -3.67
N GLN A 90 7.47 10.53 -4.79
CA GLN A 90 7.59 11.13 -6.13
C GLN A 90 6.52 12.20 -6.41
N GLY A 91 5.70 12.57 -5.41
CA GLY A 91 4.63 13.56 -5.54
C GLY A 91 3.33 13.01 -6.14
N VAL A 92 3.22 11.71 -6.36
CA VAL A 92 2.01 11.07 -6.89
C VAL A 92 1.23 10.46 -5.73
N VAL A 93 0.05 11.01 -5.43
CA VAL A 93 -0.85 10.50 -4.39
C VAL A 93 -2.08 9.91 -5.06
N ILE A 94 -2.53 8.77 -4.58
CA ILE A 94 -3.77 8.13 -5.05
C ILE A 94 -4.86 8.44 -4.04
N ALA A 95 -5.89 9.19 -4.46
CA ALA A 95 -7.03 9.49 -3.59
C ALA A 95 -7.86 8.21 -3.31
N ASP A 96 -8.56 8.17 -2.17
CA ASP A 96 -9.34 6.98 -1.77
C ASP A 96 -10.47 6.65 -2.76
N ASN A 97 -11.05 7.66 -3.41
CA ASN A 97 -12.10 7.53 -4.42
C ASN A 97 -11.58 7.64 -5.86
N GLU A 98 -10.26 7.62 -6.05
CA GLU A 98 -9.68 7.74 -7.39
C GLU A 98 -10.02 6.50 -8.22
N ARG A 99 -10.50 6.75 -9.43
CA ARG A 99 -10.88 5.72 -10.39
C ARG A 99 -9.74 5.50 -11.38
N ILE A 100 -9.72 4.29 -11.95
CA ILE A 100 -8.85 4.01 -13.08
C ILE A 100 -9.17 4.97 -14.23
N ASP A 101 -8.13 5.42 -14.94
CA ASP A 101 -8.31 6.26 -16.14
C ASP A 101 -9.20 5.52 -17.15
N PRO A 102 -10.34 6.10 -17.57
CA PRO A 102 -11.24 5.46 -18.52
C PRO A 102 -10.56 5.08 -19.84
N ALA A 103 -9.57 5.84 -20.29
CA ALA A 103 -8.82 5.55 -21.50
C ALA A 103 -7.98 4.27 -21.38
N LEU A 104 -7.58 3.90 -20.15
CA LEU A 104 -6.73 2.75 -19.87
C LEU A 104 -7.50 1.58 -19.25
N GLY A 105 -8.69 1.83 -18.70
CA GLY A 105 -9.38 0.87 -17.84
C GLY A 105 -10.85 0.61 -18.15
N ALA A 106 -11.42 1.15 -19.25
CA ALA A 106 -12.85 0.96 -19.56
C ALA A 106 -13.22 -0.53 -19.67
N ALA A 107 -12.43 -1.33 -20.37
CA ALA A 107 -12.65 -2.77 -20.51
C ALA A 107 -12.55 -3.49 -19.16
N PHE A 108 -11.58 -3.12 -18.32
CA PHE A 108 -11.43 -3.66 -16.99
C PHE A 108 -12.61 -3.32 -16.06
N LEU A 109 -13.14 -2.11 -16.14
CA LEU A 109 -14.30 -1.72 -15.34
C LEU A 109 -15.56 -2.50 -15.76
N MET A 110 -15.76 -2.73 -17.05
CA MET A 110 -16.87 -3.58 -17.54
C MET A 110 -16.72 -5.01 -17.04
N GLU A 111 -15.52 -5.58 -17.16
CA GLU A 111 -15.22 -6.92 -16.63
C GLU A 111 -15.50 -7.03 -15.13
N ILE A 112 -15.10 -6.05 -14.32
CA ILE A 112 -15.39 -6.05 -12.87
C ILE A 112 -16.89 -5.98 -12.59
N LEU A 113 -17.67 -5.25 -13.38
CA LEU A 113 -19.13 -5.22 -13.25
C LEU A 113 -19.74 -6.59 -13.56
N GLU A 114 -19.37 -7.22 -14.67
CA GLU A 114 -19.81 -8.56 -15.05
C GLU A 114 -19.47 -9.60 -13.95
N LEU A 115 -18.23 -9.56 -13.44
CA LEU A 115 -17.80 -10.44 -12.36
C LEU A 115 -18.62 -10.27 -11.07
N ARG A 116 -19.04 -9.04 -10.75
CA ARG A 116 -19.89 -8.77 -9.58
C ARG A 116 -21.32 -9.27 -9.77
N GLU A 117 -21.89 -9.13 -10.99
CA GLU A 117 -23.19 -9.68 -11.33
C GLU A 117 -23.18 -11.22 -11.20
N GLU A 118 -22.18 -11.87 -11.78
CA GLU A 118 -22.00 -13.32 -11.68
C GLU A 118 -21.77 -13.80 -10.23
N LEU A 119 -21.03 -13.04 -9.42
CA LEU A 119 -20.84 -13.34 -7.99
C LEU A 119 -22.15 -13.24 -7.22
N ALA A 120 -22.94 -12.20 -7.48
CA ALA A 120 -24.26 -12.02 -6.86
C ALA A 120 -25.23 -13.15 -7.22
N GLU A 121 -25.23 -13.59 -8.48
CA GLU A 121 -26.03 -14.73 -8.94
C GLU A 121 -25.59 -16.05 -8.27
N ALA A 122 -24.28 -16.31 -8.21
CA ALA A 122 -23.73 -17.49 -7.57
C ALA A 122 -24.10 -17.55 -6.08
N ARG A 123 -23.96 -16.40 -5.39
CA ARG A 123 -24.34 -16.25 -3.97
C ARG A 123 -25.83 -16.50 -3.76
N ALA A 124 -26.70 -15.87 -4.55
CA ALA A 124 -28.16 -16.04 -4.47
C ALA A 124 -28.60 -17.50 -4.74
N ALA A 125 -27.85 -18.22 -5.57
CA ALA A 125 -28.10 -19.63 -5.89
C ALA A 125 -27.43 -20.62 -4.91
N GLY A 126 -26.69 -20.14 -3.88
CA GLY A 126 -25.95 -21.00 -2.95
C GLY A 126 -24.81 -21.80 -3.58
N LYS A 127 -24.25 -21.34 -4.71
CA LYS A 127 -23.18 -22.02 -5.45
C LYS A 127 -21.81 -21.60 -4.93
N LEU A 128 -21.45 -22.05 -3.73
CA LEU A 128 -20.20 -21.68 -3.05
C LEU A 128 -18.95 -22.18 -3.79
N ASP A 129 -19.05 -23.29 -4.51
CA ASP A 129 -17.99 -23.80 -5.39
C ASP A 129 -17.63 -22.81 -6.50
N VAL A 130 -18.64 -22.18 -7.14
CA VAL A 130 -18.45 -21.14 -8.14
C VAL A 130 -17.82 -19.89 -7.53
N VAL A 131 -18.25 -19.48 -6.34
CA VAL A 131 -17.66 -18.35 -5.60
C VAL A 131 -16.18 -18.61 -5.31
N ALA A 132 -15.83 -19.81 -4.83
CA ALA A 132 -14.45 -20.20 -4.53
C ALA A 132 -13.57 -20.22 -5.79
N GLU A 133 -14.08 -20.68 -6.93
CA GLU A 133 -13.38 -20.65 -8.21
C GLU A 133 -13.09 -19.23 -8.65
N LYS A 134 -14.08 -18.34 -8.59
CA LYS A 134 -13.92 -16.92 -8.93
C LYS A 134 -12.90 -16.24 -8.01
N GLN A 135 -12.98 -16.51 -6.71
CA GLN A 135 -12.01 -16.01 -5.73
C GLN A 135 -10.58 -16.46 -6.09
N ALA A 136 -10.37 -17.73 -6.42
CA ALA A 136 -9.07 -18.26 -6.79
C ALA A 136 -8.52 -17.59 -8.06
N ALA A 137 -9.35 -17.36 -9.08
CA ALA A 137 -8.97 -16.65 -10.29
C ALA A 137 -8.55 -15.20 -9.98
N MET A 138 -9.28 -14.50 -9.13
CA MET A 138 -8.93 -13.12 -8.75
C MET A 138 -7.68 -13.05 -7.87
N LYS A 139 -7.45 -14.01 -6.98
CA LYS A 139 -6.19 -14.13 -6.23
C LYS A 139 -5.00 -14.33 -7.16
N ALA A 140 -5.14 -15.15 -8.20
CA ALA A 140 -4.10 -15.34 -9.21
C ALA A 140 -3.83 -14.05 -10.00
N ARG A 141 -4.88 -13.35 -10.43
CA ARG A 141 -4.77 -12.06 -11.13
C ARG A 141 -4.09 -11.00 -10.26
N ARG A 142 -4.50 -10.88 -8.99
CA ARG A 142 -3.86 -9.99 -8.01
C ARG A 142 -2.37 -10.26 -7.87
N LYS A 143 -1.98 -11.54 -7.78
CA LYS A 143 -0.57 -11.96 -7.74
C LYS A 143 0.19 -11.53 -9.00
N GLY A 144 -0.43 -11.65 -10.18
CA GLY A 144 0.15 -11.21 -11.46
C GLY A 144 0.39 -9.69 -11.48
N VAL A 145 -0.58 -8.89 -11.02
CA VAL A 145 -0.44 -7.44 -10.93
C VAL A 145 0.70 -7.06 -9.98
N LEU A 146 0.78 -7.67 -8.80
CA LEU A 146 1.88 -7.43 -7.85
C LEU A 146 3.25 -7.80 -8.44
N ALA A 147 3.31 -8.88 -9.22
CA ALA A 147 4.55 -9.33 -9.87
C ALA A 147 5.02 -8.40 -11.00
N SER A 148 4.16 -7.56 -11.56
CA SER A 148 4.54 -6.57 -12.58
C SER A 148 5.16 -5.30 -11.99
N LEU A 149 4.88 -4.98 -10.72
CA LEU A 149 5.31 -3.72 -10.09
C LEU A 149 6.84 -3.51 -10.08
N PRO A 150 7.70 -4.52 -9.77
CA PRO A 150 9.15 -4.31 -9.80
C PRO A 150 9.65 -3.80 -11.15
N GLY A 151 9.13 -4.35 -12.26
CA GLY A 151 9.48 -3.92 -13.61
C GLY A 151 9.06 -2.47 -13.90
N LEU A 152 7.87 -2.07 -13.45
CA LEU A 152 7.37 -0.70 -13.60
C LEU A 152 8.19 0.29 -12.77
N PHE A 153 8.58 -0.06 -11.54
CA PHE A 153 9.47 0.75 -10.72
C PHE A 153 10.86 0.90 -11.35
N ALA A 154 11.41 -0.17 -11.93
CA ALA A 154 12.69 -0.12 -12.64
C ALA A 154 12.65 0.83 -13.86
N GLN A 155 11.50 0.94 -14.53
CA GLN A 155 11.26 1.84 -15.65
C GLN A 155 10.86 3.26 -15.22
N SER A 156 10.61 3.48 -13.92
CA SER A 156 10.09 4.74 -13.37
C SER A 156 8.77 5.19 -14.01
N ASP A 157 7.93 4.24 -14.44
CA ASP A 157 6.61 4.53 -15.02
C ASP A 157 5.57 4.76 -13.92
N LEU A 158 5.57 5.98 -13.37
CA LEU A 158 4.70 6.35 -12.26
C LEU A 158 3.20 6.25 -12.62
N ALA A 159 2.85 6.52 -13.87
CA ALA A 159 1.46 6.43 -14.34
C ALA A 159 0.97 4.97 -14.39
N ALA A 160 1.79 4.07 -14.93
CA ALA A 160 1.47 2.65 -14.94
C ALA A 160 1.43 2.07 -13.52
N ILE A 161 2.38 2.42 -12.63
CA ILE A 161 2.36 1.99 -11.22
C ILE A 161 1.06 2.44 -10.56
N LYS A 162 0.67 3.71 -10.72
CA LYS A 162 -0.57 4.27 -10.17
C LYS A 162 -1.80 3.49 -10.64
N ASN A 163 -1.90 3.23 -11.95
CA ASN A 163 -2.99 2.45 -12.52
C ASN A 163 -3.05 1.02 -11.96
N GLN A 164 -1.90 0.34 -11.84
CA GLN A 164 -1.86 -1.00 -11.24
C GLN A 164 -2.30 -1.01 -9.76
N LEU A 165 -1.95 0.02 -8.99
CA LEU A 165 -2.42 0.14 -7.62
C LEU A 165 -3.94 0.38 -7.53
N ILE A 166 -4.51 1.14 -8.46
CA ILE A 166 -5.96 1.30 -8.56
C ILE A 166 -6.62 -0.03 -8.94
N VAL A 167 -6.08 -0.77 -9.91
CA VAL A 167 -6.54 -2.13 -10.26
C VAL A 167 -6.53 -3.03 -9.03
N LEU A 168 -5.43 -3.05 -8.25
CA LEU A 168 -5.36 -3.84 -7.01
C LEU A 168 -6.47 -3.50 -6.03
N ARG A 169 -6.85 -2.23 -5.86
CA ARG A 169 -7.98 -1.83 -5.01
C ARG A 169 -9.31 -2.42 -5.48
N TYR A 170 -9.55 -2.49 -6.80
CA TYR A 170 -10.75 -3.14 -7.33
C TYR A 170 -10.74 -4.65 -7.07
N LEU A 171 -9.58 -5.31 -7.29
CA LEU A 171 -9.44 -6.74 -7.04
C LEU A 171 -9.58 -7.07 -5.56
N ASP A 172 -9.01 -6.26 -4.67
CA ASP A 172 -9.11 -6.46 -3.21
C ASP A 172 -10.57 -6.34 -2.74
N ARG A 173 -11.32 -5.34 -3.22
CA ARG A 173 -12.76 -5.21 -2.91
C ARG A 173 -13.57 -6.40 -3.42
N TYR A 174 -13.27 -6.90 -4.62
CA TYR A 174 -13.95 -8.08 -5.14
C TYR A 174 -13.63 -9.33 -4.32
N LEU A 175 -12.39 -9.48 -3.86
CA LEU A 175 -11.99 -10.59 -2.98
C LEU A 175 -12.68 -10.50 -1.61
N GLU A 176 -12.84 -9.31 -1.05
CA GLU A 176 -13.62 -9.09 0.18
C GLU A 176 -15.10 -9.49 -0.01
N GLU A 177 -15.69 -9.19 -1.17
CA GLU A 177 -17.06 -9.61 -1.51
C GLU A 177 -17.17 -11.14 -1.64
N CYS A 178 -16.13 -11.83 -2.18
CA CYS A 178 -16.07 -13.29 -2.22
C CYS A 178 -15.91 -13.89 -0.82
N ASP A 179 -15.01 -13.34 0.00
CA ASP A 179 -14.81 -13.81 1.37
C ASP A 179 -16.12 -13.70 2.18
N ALA A 180 -16.80 -12.54 2.09
CA ALA A 180 -18.09 -12.35 2.74
C ALA A 180 -19.17 -13.36 2.27
N ALA A 181 -19.20 -13.69 0.96
CA ALA A 181 -20.13 -14.66 0.43
C ALA A 181 -19.84 -16.11 0.88
N LEU A 182 -18.58 -16.44 1.19
CA LEU A 182 -18.17 -17.76 1.68
C LEU A 182 -18.34 -17.88 3.20
N ASP A 183 -18.35 -16.76 3.95
CA ASP A 183 -18.48 -16.75 5.43
C ASP A 183 -19.95 -16.71 5.91
N GLU A 184 -20.91 -16.57 5.00
CA GLU A 184 -22.37 -16.51 5.32
C GLU A 184 -23.03 -17.89 5.55
N GLU A 185 -22.29 -18.93 5.97
CA GLU A 185 -22.81 -20.25 6.35
C GLU A 185 -23.47 -20.28 7.73
#